data_147c67b50a3c182045d70fc496de5f88
#
_entry.id   147c67b50a3c182045d70fc496de5f88
#
_cell.length_a   1.000
_cell.length_b   1.000
_cell.length_c   1.000
_cell.angle_alpha   90.00
_cell.angle_beta   90.00
_cell.angle_gamma   90.00
#
_symmetry.space_group_name_H-M   'P 1'
#
loop_
_entity.id
_entity.type
_entity.pdbx_description
1 polymer ?
#
loop_
_entity_poly.entity_id
_entity_poly.type
_entity_poly.pdbx_seq_one_letter_code
_entity_poly.pdbx_strand_id
1 'polypeptide(L)'
;MKYILIIFLFFITTISYTNPNIQRFNLSVVYTCASHDYLTNDLITRHKKERLAWGVSTQNELIEIFTTNNKDSWTIIFTNTNGLSCGLVGGEQGLIFK
;
A
#
# COMPACT_ATOMS: atom_id res chain seq x y z
N MET A 1 -8.18 40.62 37.78
CA MET A 1 -6.91 39.92 37.68
C MET A 1 -7.07 38.42 37.85
N LYS A 2 -7.89 37.99 38.77
CA LYS A 2 -8.12 36.54 38.90
C LYS A 2 -8.74 35.91 37.67
N TYR A 3 -9.53 36.67 36.95
CA TYR A 3 -10.21 36.15 35.77
C TYR A 3 -9.29 35.92 34.59
N ILE A 4 -8.21 36.67 34.53
CA ILE A 4 -7.23 36.52 33.45
C ILE A 4 -6.50 35.20 33.56
N LEU A 5 -6.20 34.77 34.78
CA LEU A 5 -5.53 33.50 35.02
C LEU A 5 -6.40 32.31 34.63
N ILE A 6 -7.69 32.42 34.88
CA ILE A 6 -8.62 31.33 34.50
C ILE A 6 -8.71 31.20 32.99
N ILE A 7 -8.77 32.33 32.28
CA ILE A 7 -8.81 32.32 30.83
C ILE A 7 -7.53 31.72 30.23
N PHE A 8 -6.41 32.03 30.86
CA PHE A 8 -5.11 31.53 30.42
C PHE A 8 -5.03 29.98 30.52
N LEU A 9 -5.63 29.43 31.56
CA LEU A 9 -5.65 27.98 31.73
C LEU A 9 -6.48 27.28 30.67
N PHE A 10 -7.50 27.92 30.14
CA PHE A 10 -8.30 27.37 29.09
C PHE A 10 -7.53 27.15 27.79
N PHE A 11 -6.62 28.06 27.49
CA PHE A 11 -5.81 27.92 26.28
C PHE A 11 -4.85 26.76 26.33
N ILE A 12 -4.41 26.37 27.50
CA ILE A 12 -3.48 25.27 27.66
C ILE A 12 -4.14 23.92 27.39
N THR A 13 -5.45 23.83 27.58
CA THR A 13 -6.18 22.59 27.40
C THR A 13 -6.54 22.26 25.93
N THR A 14 -6.23 23.17 25.00
CA THR A 14 -6.53 22.98 23.60
C THR A 14 -5.35 22.38 22.83
N ILE A 15 -4.62 21.50 23.43
CA ILE A 15 -3.50 20.82 22.78
C ILE A 15 -4.05 19.77 21.82
N SER A 16 -3.55 19.77 20.60
CA SER A 16 -3.99 18.80 19.60
C SER A 16 -3.50 17.40 19.94
N TYR A 17 -4.36 16.44 19.66
CA TYR A 17 -4.05 15.03 19.92
C TYR A 17 -3.41 14.38 18.69
N THR A 18 -2.28 14.85 18.29
CA THR A 18 -1.55 14.22 17.19
C THR A 18 -0.71 13.09 17.75
N ASN A 19 -0.96 11.89 17.26
CA ASN A 19 -0.16 10.75 17.68
C ASN A 19 1.22 10.84 17.04
N PRO A 20 2.31 11.00 17.83
CA PRO A 20 3.64 11.15 17.24
C PRO A 20 4.17 9.89 16.58
N ASN A 21 3.55 8.73 16.83
CA ASN A 21 3.98 7.46 16.24
C ASN A 21 3.39 7.22 14.86
N ILE A 22 2.42 8.03 14.44
CA ILE A 22 1.79 7.89 13.14
C ILE A 22 2.34 8.97 12.22
N GLN A 23 3.01 8.53 11.18
CA GLN A 23 3.52 9.43 10.14
C GLN A 23 2.88 9.07 8.82
N ARG A 24 2.48 10.08 8.07
CA ARG A 24 1.89 9.90 6.76
C ARG A 24 2.87 10.40 5.72
N PHE A 25 3.12 9.55 4.74
CA PHE A 25 4.03 9.88 3.65
C PHE A 25 3.25 9.92 2.34
N ASN A 26 3.53 10.91 1.54
CA ASN A 26 3.05 10.96 0.17
C ASN A 26 4.12 10.35 -0.72
N LEU A 27 3.86 9.14 -1.19
CA LEU A 27 4.78 8.43 -2.06
C LEU A 27 4.30 8.55 -3.50
N SER A 28 5.20 8.92 -4.38
CA SER A 28 4.94 8.87 -5.81
C SER A 28 5.30 7.48 -6.30
N VAL A 29 4.29 6.73 -6.74
CA VAL A 29 4.49 5.40 -7.29
C VAL A 29 3.93 5.33 -8.69
N VAL A 30 4.60 4.55 -9.53
CA VAL A 30 4.16 4.33 -10.90
C VAL A 30 3.38 3.03 -10.94
N TYR A 31 2.14 3.12 -11.47
CA TYR A 31 1.29 1.96 -11.65
C TYR A 31 1.18 1.66 -13.13
N THR A 32 1.18 0.37 -13.46
CA THR A 32 0.81 -0.09 -14.79
C THR A 32 -0.53 -0.78 -14.69
N CYS A 33 -1.51 -0.28 -15.42
CA CYS A 33 -2.87 -0.80 -15.36
C CYS A 33 -3.25 -1.44 -16.70
N ALA A 34 -3.87 -2.61 -16.61
CA ALA A 34 -4.38 -3.36 -17.76
C ALA A 34 -5.41 -4.37 -17.26
N SER A 35 -5.95 -5.19 -18.17
CA SER A 35 -6.81 -6.28 -17.74
C SER A 35 -6.04 -7.25 -16.85
N HIS A 36 -6.74 -7.92 -15.96
CA HIS A 36 -6.13 -8.88 -15.05
C HIS A 36 -5.40 -9.98 -15.82
N ASP A 37 -6.04 -10.51 -16.87
CA ASP A 37 -5.44 -11.58 -17.65
C ASP A 37 -4.15 -11.13 -18.33
N TYR A 38 -4.12 -9.92 -18.86
CA TYR A 38 -2.93 -9.39 -19.51
C TYR A 38 -1.78 -9.24 -18.53
N LEU A 39 -2.03 -8.60 -17.37
CA LEU A 39 -0.97 -8.37 -16.40
C LEU A 39 -0.43 -9.66 -15.81
N THR A 40 -1.31 -10.59 -15.43
CA THR A 40 -0.87 -11.86 -14.84
C THR A 40 -0.11 -12.69 -15.85
N ASN A 41 -0.57 -12.74 -17.09
CA ASN A 41 0.13 -13.48 -18.14
C ASN A 41 1.50 -12.88 -18.41
N ASP A 42 1.60 -11.54 -18.43
CA ASP A 42 2.87 -10.86 -18.64
C ASP A 42 3.85 -11.15 -17.50
N LEU A 43 3.39 -11.13 -16.26
CA LEU A 43 4.23 -11.45 -15.12
C LEU A 43 4.72 -12.89 -15.15
N ILE A 44 3.86 -13.82 -15.49
CA ILE A 44 4.22 -15.24 -15.50
C ILE A 44 5.14 -15.58 -16.68
N THR A 45 4.83 -15.10 -17.87
CA THR A 45 5.56 -15.51 -19.08
C THR A 45 6.80 -14.69 -19.34
N ARG A 46 6.72 -13.36 -19.18
CA ARG A 46 7.86 -12.48 -19.49
C ARG A 46 8.78 -12.27 -18.32
N HIS A 47 8.23 -12.14 -17.11
CA HIS A 47 9.01 -11.83 -15.93
C HIS A 47 9.29 -13.04 -15.05
N LYS A 48 8.76 -14.21 -15.44
CA LYS A 48 8.99 -15.47 -14.71
C LYS A 48 8.60 -15.39 -13.25
N LYS A 49 7.54 -14.65 -12.96
CA LYS A 49 7.00 -14.53 -11.60
C LYS A 49 5.85 -15.49 -11.41
N GLU A 50 5.64 -15.89 -10.18
CA GLU A 50 4.50 -16.71 -9.81
C GLU A 50 3.79 -16.08 -8.62
N ARG A 51 2.50 -16.39 -8.47
CA ARG A 51 1.72 -15.84 -7.37
C ARG A 51 2.14 -16.48 -6.07
N LEU A 52 2.60 -15.64 -5.15
CA LEU A 52 3.01 -16.08 -3.83
C LEU A 52 1.85 -16.07 -2.84
N ALA A 53 1.00 -15.04 -2.90
CA ALA A 53 -0.10 -14.85 -1.97
C ALA A 53 -1.20 -14.03 -2.62
N TRP A 54 -2.39 -14.09 -2.07
CA TRP A 54 -3.52 -13.29 -2.52
C TRP A 54 -4.50 -13.09 -1.37
N GLY A 55 -5.32 -12.07 -1.51
CA GLY A 55 -6.37 -11.76 -0.56
C GLY A 55 -7.39 -10.82 -1.18
N VAL A 56 -8.48 -10.62 -0.47
CA VAL A 56 -9.55 -9.73 -0.90
C VAL A 56 -9.71 -8.65 0.16
N SER A 57 -9.70 -7.39 -0.29
CA SER A 57 -9.88 -6.26 0.63
C SER A 57 -11.35 -6.10 1.02
N THR A 58 -11.60 -5.24 2.00
CA THR A 58 -12.97 -4.93 2.42
C THR A 58 -13.77 -4.21 1.32
N GLN A 59 -13.09 -3.67 0.31
CA GLN A 59 -13.72 -3.01 -0.83
C GLN A 59 -13.86 -3.94 -2.03
N ASN A 60 -13.72 -5.24 -1.82
CA ASN A 60 -13.82 -6.27 -2.85
C ASN A 60 -12.76 -6.14 -3.94
N GLU A 61 -11.60 -5.62 -3.60
CA GLU A 61 -10.46 -5.61 -4.50
C GLU A 61 -9.62 -6.85 -4.25
N LEU A 62 -9.24 -7.52 -5.33
CA LEU A 62 -8.33 -8.65 -5.25
C LEU A 62 -6.90 -8.12 -5.16
N ILE A 63 -6.16 -8.58 -4.19
CA ILE A 63 -4.78 -8.21 -4.00
C ILE A 63 -3.93 -9.46 -4.19
N GLU A 64 -2.96 -9.37 -5.10
CA GLU A 64 -2.09 -10.50 -5.40
C GLU A 64 -0.63 -10.06 -5.32
N ILE A 65 0.21 -10.93 -4.77
CA ILE A 65 1.65 -10.72 -4.69
C ILE A 65 2.33 -11.76 -5.54
N PHE A 66 3.12 -11.27 -6.51
CA PHE A 66 3.89 -12.12 -7.42
C PHE A 66 5.37 -11.95 -7.12
N THR A 67 6.11 -13.02 -7.25
CA THR A 67 7.55 -13.02 -7.01
C THR A 67 8.25 -14.01 -7.92
N THR A 68 9.56 -13.80 -8.14
CA THR A 68 10.40 -14.77 -8.83
C THR A 68 10.71 -15.94 -7.91
N ASN A 69 11.22 -17.06 -8.48
CA ASN A 69 11.53 -18.25 -7.69
C ASN A 69 12.50 -17.99 -6.54
N ASN A 70 13.51 -17.18 -6.79
CA ASN A 70 14.48 -16.83 -5.78
C ASN A 70 14.09 -15.60 -4.95
N LYS A 71 12.88 -15.06 -5.20
CA LYS A 71 12.31 -13.92 -4.50
C LYS A 71 13.12 -12.64 -4.62
N ASP A 72 13.86 -12.48 -5.71
CA ASP A 72 14.63 -11.29 -5.97
C ASP A 72 13.80 -10.11 -6.41
N SER A 73 12.66 -10.37 -7.04
CA SER A 73 11.79 -9.34 -7.59
C SER A 73 10.35 -9.66 -7.25
N TRP A 74 9.57 -8.64 -6.94
CA TRP A 74 8.18 -8.81 -6.56
C TRP A 74 7.32 -7.74 -7.19
N THR A 75 6.03 -8.06 -7.33
CA THR A 75 5.02 -7.14 -7.86
C THR A 75 3.72 -7.36 -7.11
N ILE A 76 3.05 -6.28 -6.76
CA ILE A 76 1.74 -6.32 -6.12
C ILE A 76 0.71 -5.85 -7.14
N ILE A 77 -0.34 -6.64 -7.34
CA ILE A 77 -1.43 -6.30 -8.25
C ILE A 77 -2.71 -6.09 -7.46
N PHE A 78 -3.39 -5.00 -7.77
CA PHE A 78 -4.72 -4.69 -7.24
C PHE A 78 -5.71 -4.79 -8.39
N THR A 79 -6.74 -5.62 -8.22
CA THR A 79 -7.76 -5.81 -9.26
C THR A 79 -9.11 -5.40 -8.71
N ASN A 80 -9.80 -4.51 -9.42
CA ASN A 80 -11.14 -4.09 -9.03
C ASN A 80 -12.20 -5.07 -9.54
N THR A 81 -13.46 -4.81 -9.18
CA THR A 81 -14.56 -5.70 -9.56
C THR A 81 -14.85 -5.70 -11.06
N ASN A 82 -14.36 -4.72 -11.80
CA ASN A 82 -14.50 -4.66 -13.25
C ASN A 82 -13.41 -5.43 -14.00
N GLY A 83 -12.48 -6.02 -13.28
CA GLY A 83 -11.39 -6.77 -13.88
C GLY A 83 -10.21 -5.93 -14.32
N LEU A 84 -10.18 -4.64 -13.96
CA LEU A 84 -9.03 -3.79 -14.21
C LEU A 84 -8.01 -4.00 -13.11
N SER A 85 -6.80 -4.34 -13.49
CA SER A 85 -5.70 -4.55 -12.58
C SER A 85 -4.66 -3.47 -12.71
N CYS A 86 -4.13 -3.02 -11.58
CA CYS A 86 -3.01 -2.09 -11.55
C CYS A 86 -1.88 -2.74 -10.77
N GLY A 87 -0.73 -2.83 -11.41
CA GLY A 87 0.46 -3.41 -10.80
C GLY A 87 1.38 -2.35 -10.26
N LEU A 88 1.77 -2.51 -9.01
CA LEU A 88 2.83 -1.72 -8.41
C LEU A 88 4.14 -2.43 -8.74
N VAL A 89 4.99 -1.75 -9.51
CA VAL A 89 6.29 -2.32 -9.88
C VAL A 89 7.12 -2.49 -8.62
N GLY A 90 7.47 -3.73 -8.33
CA GLY A 90 8.17 -4.06 -7.11
C GLY A 90 9.64 -3.77 -7.17
N GLY A 91 10.25 -3.83 -6.01
CA GLY A 91 11.68 -3.66 -5.88
C GLY A 91 12.46 -4.86 -6.40
N GLU A 92 13.75 -4.65 -6.64
CA GLU A 92 14.65 -5.72 -7.06
C GLU A 92 15.27 -6.43 -5.87
N GLN A 93 14.97 -5.99 -4.68
CA GLN A 93 15.42 -6.68 -3.47
C GLN A 93 14.32 -7.61 -2.99
N GLY A 94 14.71 -8.76 -2.51
CA GLY A 94 13.78 -9.82 -2.18
C GLY A 94 12.75 -9.46 -1.13
N LEU A 95 11.64 -10.20 -1.13
CA LEU A 95 10.66 -10.12 -0.08
C LEU A 95 11.24 -10.72 1.19
N ILE A 96 11.07 -10.00 2.29
CA ILE A 96 11.54 -10.46 3.59
C ILE A 96 10.34 -10.84 4.42
N PHE A 97 10.27 -12.11 4.78
CA PHE A 97 9.25 -12.64 5.67
C PHE A 97 9.84 -12.84 7.05
N LYS A 98 9.21 -12.26 8.03
CA LYS A 98 9.62 -12.45 9.42
C LYS A 98 8.51 -13.09 10.22
#